data_f6b925c6a5a480ae14def40f20190308
#
_entry.id   f6b925c6a5a480ae14def40f20190308
#
_cell.length_a   1.000
_cell.length_b   1.000
_cell.length_c   1.000
_cell.angle_alpha   90.00
_cell.angle_beta   90.00
_cell.angle_gamma   90.00
#
_symmetry.space_group_name_H-M   'P 1'
#
loop_
_entity.id
_entity.type
_entity.pdbx_description
1 polymer ?
#
loop_
_entity_poly.entity_id
_entity_poly.type
_entity_poly.pdbx_seq_one_letter_code
_entity_poly.pdbx_strand_id
1 'polypeptide(L)'
;MSWLAPFAQVECCDIVTIGRVSGKPRSTELWFGVSSDTLILISGTSHSDWRENALANSRVEVRINNVVKTGTARLVTDANERRAYGDVMAAKYDWDGDPSSGLTRQMWCYEAPVIAVSNWN
;
A
#
# COMPACT_ATOMS: atom_id res chain seq x y z
N MET A 1 -7.28 10.66 16.61
CA MET A 1 -7.77 9.50 15.83
C MET A 1 -7.34 9.63 14.38
N SER A 2 -7.01 8.51 13.78
CA SER A 2 -6.61 8.49 12.38
C SER A 2 -7.82 8.67 11.46
N TRP A 3 -7.64 9.40 10.36
CA TRP A 3 -8.66 9.50 9.31
C TRP A 3 -8.90 8.14 8.64
N LEU A 4 -7.93 7.21 8.77
CA LEU A 4 -8.01 5.88 8.18
C LEU A 4 -8.92 4.92 8.94
N ALA A 5 -9.10 5.13 10.25
CA ALA A 5 -9.82 4.18 11.10
C ALA A 5 -11.22 3.80 10.56
N PRO A 6 -12.06 4.75 10.10
CA PRO A 6 -13.37 4.40 9.56
C PRO A 6 -13.32 3.57 8.28
N PHE A 7 -12.17 3.54 7.59
CA PHE A 7 -12.02 2.86 6.30
C PHE A 7 -11.27 1.53 6.41
N ALA A 8 -10.95 1.07 7.61
CA ALA A 8 -10.11 -0.12 7.80
C ALA A 8 -10.63 -1.37 7.08
N GLN A 9 -11.94 -1.50 6.89
CA GLN A 9 -12.57 -2.66 6.23
C GLN A 9 -12.98 -2.38 4.79
N VAL A 10 -12.70 -1.21 4.25
CA VAL A 10 -12.93 -0.92 2.82
C VAL A 10 -11.94 -1.75 2.00
N GLU A 11 -12.40 -2.33 0.88
CA GLU A 11 -11.58 -3.28 0.13
C GLU A 11 -10.40 -2.65 -0.57
N CYS A 12 -10.62 -1.53 -1.28
CA CYS A 12 -9.61 -0.91 -2.13
C CYS A 12 -9.50 0.58 -1.88
N CYS A 13 -8.31 1.11 -2.16
CA CYS A 13 -8.07 2.54 -2.26
C CYS A 13 -7.42 2.85 -3.60
N ASP A 14 -7.40 4.14 -3.96
CA ASP A 14 -6.57 4.61 -5.06
C ASP A 14 -5.36 5.33 -4.50
N ILE A 15 -4.18 5.00 -5.01
CA ILE A 15 -2.97 5.78 -4.75
C ILE A 15 -2.63 6.57 -6.00
N VAL A 16 -2.41 7.87 -5.84
CA VAL A 16 -1.96 8.73 -6.92
C VAL A 16 -0.49 9.07 -6.68
N THR A 17 0.35 8.63 -7.59
CA THR A 17 1.80 8.89 -7.57
C THR A 17 2.15 9.77 -8.74
N ILE A 18 3.33 10.42 -8.66
CA ILE A 18 3.86 11.20 -9.77
C ILE A 18 4.83 10.31 -10.56
N GLY A 19 4.59 10.16 -11.85
CA GLY A 19 5.45 9.37 -12.71
C GLY A 19 6.90 9.86 -12.64
N ARG A 20 7.83 8.94 -12.30
CA ARG A 20 9.25 9.27 -12.12
C ARG A 20 9.94 9.74 -13.40
N VAL A 21 9.34 9.41 -14.55
CA VAL A 21 9.85 9.81 -15.85
C VAL A 21 8.99 10.91 -16.45
N SER A 22 7.65 10.74 -16.46
CA SER A 22 6.74 11.68 -17.11
C SER A 22 6.44 12.93 -16.30
N GLY A 23 6.58 12.87 -14.95
CA GLY A 23 6.17 13.96 -14.06
C GLY A 23 4.66 14.11 -13.93
N LYS A 24 3.88 13.19 -14.49
CA LYS A 24 2.42 13.28 -14.51
C LYS A 24 1.80 12.39 -13.43
N PRO A 25 0.62 12.78 -12.90
CA PRO A 25 -0.09 11.93 -11.94
C PRO A 25 -0.52 10.61 -12.54
N ARG A 26 -0.39 9.54 -11.75
CA ARG A 26 -0.81 8.18 -12.10
C ARG A 26 -1.63 7.62 -10.95
N SER A 27 -2.83 7.12 -11.24
CA SER A 27 -3.73 6.52 -10.24
C SER A 27 -3.71 5.00 -10.38
N THR A 28 -3.60 4.31 -9.23
CA THR A 28 -3.61 2.84 -9.18
C THR A 28 -4.54 2.39 -8.07
N GLU A 29 -5.45 1.47 -8.38
CA GLU A 29 -6.33 0.87 -7.37
C GLU A 29 -5.61 -0.30 -6.71
N LEU A 30 -5.61 -0.32 -5.38
CA LEU A 30 -4.87 -1.30 -4.59
C LEU A 30 -5.66 -1.76 -3.37
N TRP A 31 -5.43 -3.00 -2.95
CA TRP A 31 -5.77 -3.45 -1.61
C TRP A 31 -4.88 -2.73 -0.60
N PHE A 32 -5.40 -2.48 0.58
CA PHE A 32 -4.66 -1.75 1.60
C PHE A 32 -5.00 -2.26 3.00
N GLY A 33 -4.11 -1.98 3.94
CA GLY A 33 -4.34 -2.20 5.36
C GLY A 33 -4.17 -0.91 6.15
N VAL A 34 -4.66 -0.92 7.36
CA VAL A 34 -4.55 0.22 8.27
C VAL A 34 -3.93 -0.26 9.58
N SER A 35 -2.89 0.43 10.02
CA SER A 35 -2.27 0.22 11.31
C SER A 35 -2.04 1.60 11.94
N SER A 36 -2.81 1.92 12.98
CA SER A 36 -2.83 3.26 13.57
C SER A 36 -3.06 4.34 12.51
N ASP A 37 -2.13 5.24 12.31
CA ASP A 37 -2.22 6.33 11.33
C ASP A 37 -1.46 6.01 10.04
N THR A 38 -1.15 4.74 9.79
CA THR A 38 -0.37 4.30 8.65
C THR A 38 -1.22 3.48 7.70
N LEU A 39 -1.16 3.81 6.42
CA LEU A 39 -1.72 3.03 5.32
C LEU A 39 -0.66 2.05 4.83
N ILE A 40 -1.04 0.79 4.68
CA ILE A 40 -0.14 -0.29 4.27
C ILE A 40 -0.51 -0.70 2.84
N LEU A 41 0.48 -0.70 1.95
CA LEU A 41 0.33 -1.15 0.57
C LEU A 41 1.37 -2.21 0.27
N ILE A 42 0.97 -3.28 -0.40
CA ILE A 42 1.88 -4.36 -0.78
C ILE A 42 2.00 -4.38 -2.31
N SER A 43 3.25 -4.40 -2.79
CA SER A 43 3.56 -4.54 -4.20
C SER A 43 3.78 -6.02 -4.52
N GLY A 44 2.76 -6.66 -5.09
CA GLY A 44 2.75 -8.11 -5.31
C GLY A 44 3.57 -8.60 -6.50
N THR A 45 4.19 -7.72 -7.28
CA THR A 45 4.97 -8.08 -8.45
C THR A 45 6.43 -7.67 -8.30
N SER A 46 7.33 -8.31 -9.07
CA SER A 46 8.75 -7.98 -9.06
C SER A 46 9.03 -6.57 -9.60
N HIS A 47 8.17 -6.08 -10.49
CA HIS A 47 8.23 -4.71 -11.00
C HIS A 47 6.87 -4.06 -10.82
N SER A 48 6.87 -2.85 -10.27
CA SER A 48 5.65 -2.10 -10.02
C SER A 48 5.93 -0.61 -10.21
N ASP A 49 5.27 -0.02 -11.19
CA ASP A 49 5.46 1.41 -11.49
C ASP A 49 4.98 2.29 -10.34
N TRP A 50 3.84 1.97 -9.73
CA TRP A 50 3.34 2.79 -8.62
C TRP A 50 4.32 2.78 -7.44
N ARG A 51 4.93 1.64 -7.14
CA ARG A 51 5.93 1.53 -6.08
C ARG A 51 7.16 2.36 -6.39
N GLU A 52 7.70 2.21 -7.60
CA GLU A 52 8.89 2.95 -8.01
C GLU A 52 8.63 4.45 -8.08
N ASN A 53 7.46 4.85 -8.53
CA ASN A 53 7.06 6.26 -8.54
C ASN A 53 6.94 6.82 -7.11
N ALA A 54 6.34 6.06 -6.19
CA ALA A 54 6.18 6.47 -4.80
C ALA A 54 7.53 6.58 -4.07
N LEU A 55 8.50 5.73 -4.42
CA LEU A 55 9.84 5.80 -3.83
C LEU A 55 10.68 6.94 -4.43
N ALA A 56 10.46 7.26 -5.71
CA ALA A 56 11.17 8.37 -6.35
C ALA A 56 10.61 9.73 -5.92
N ASN A 57 9.31 9.81 -5.67
CA ASN A 57 8.64 11.01 -5.18
C ASN A 57 7.67 10.59 -4.08
N SER A 58 8.11 10.74 -2.83
CA SER A 58 7.44 10.15 -1.68
C SER A 58 6.12 10.81 -1.30
N ARG A 59 5.82 11.98 -1.83
CA ARG A 59 4.55 12.66 -1.56
C ARG A 59 3.48 12.03 -2.44
N VAL A 60 2.49 11.36 -1.83
CA VAL A 60 1.45 10.63 -2.54
C VAL A 60 0.07 11.02 -2.05
N GLU A 61 -0.91 10.93 -2.94
CA GLU A 61 -2.31 11.16 -2.60
C GLU A 61 -3.00 9.81 -2.44
N VAL A 62 -3.81 9.67 -1.41
CA VAL A 62 -4.60 8.45 -1.16
C VAL A 62 -6.07 8.83 -1.16
N ARG A 63 -6.86 8.06 -1.90
CA ARG A 63 -8.31 8.23 -2.01
C ARG A 63 -9.00 6.98 -1.53
N ILE A 64 -9.87 7.14 -0.53
CA ILE A 64 -10.72 6.05 -0.03
C ILE A 64 -12.14 6.56 -0.02
N ASN A 65 -13.00 5.92 -0.83
CA ASN A 65 -14.35 6.41 -1.09
C ASN A 65 -14.26 7.86 -1.62
N ASN A 66 -14.81 8.83 -0.92
CA ASN A 66 -14.77 10.24 -1.35
C ASN A 66 -13.81 11.09 -0.53
N VAL A 67 -12.98 10.45 0.29
CA VAL A 67 -12.02 11.16 1.15
C VAL A 67 -10.63 11.10 0.53
N VAL A 68 -9.99 12.25 0.42
CA VAL A 68 -8.67 12.40 -0.20
C VAL A 68 -7.72 13.02 0.82
N LYS A 69 -6.58 12.36 1.04
CA LYS A 69 -5.51 12.87 1.90
C LYS A 69 -4.16 12.68 1.22
N THR A 70 -3.21 13.54 1.54
CA THR A 70 -1.84 13.43 1.05
C THR A 70 -0.94 12.98 2.18
N GLY A 71 -0.07 12.02 1.90
CA GLY A 71 0.87 11.49 2.87
C GLY A 71 2.24 11.28 2.27
N THR A 72 3.16 10.74 3.08
CA THR A 72 4.52 10.44 2.69
C THR A 72 4.72 8.92 2.66
N ALA A 73 5.16 8.41 1.51
CA ALA A 73 5.42 6.99 1.29
C ALA A 73 6.85 6.64 1.67
N ARG A 74 7.05 5.44 2.22
CA ARG A 74 8.38 4.89 2.49
C ARG A 74 8.39 3.38 2.30
N LEU A 75 9.51 2.83 1.93
CA LEU A 75 9.70 1.39 1.89
C LEU A 75 9.90 0.88 3.33
N VAL A 76 9.15 -0.15 3.69
CA VAL A 76 9.29 -0.78 5.00
C VAL A 76 10.52 -1.68 4.99
N THR A 77 11.48 -1.40 5.87
CA THR A 77 12.76 -2.12 5.95
C THR A 77 12.95 -2.86 7.27
N ASP A 78 12.24 -2.47 8.32
CA ASP A 78 12.30 -3.15 9.60
C ASP A 78 11.54 -4.47 9.55
N ALA A 79 12.19 -5.57 9.93
CA ALA A 79 11.60 -6.91 9.85
C ALA A 79 10.36 -7.07 10.73
N ASN A 80 10.38 -6.49 11.93
CA ASN A 80 9.25 -6.58 12.85
C ASN A 80 8.05 -5.78 12.34
N GLU A 81 8.30 -4.59 11.82
CA GLU A 81 7.27 -3.76 11.20
C GLU A 81 6.67 -4.45 9.98
N ARG A 82 7.54 -5.01 9.14
CA ARG A 82 7.13 -5.76 7.94
C ARG A 82 6.18 -6.90 8.29
N ARG A 83 6.54 -7.66 9.32
CA ARG A 83 5.74 -8.80 9.77
C ARG A 83 4.39 -8.36 10.33
N ALA A 84 4.38 -7.31 11.15
CA ALA A 84 3.14 -6.77 11.72
C ALA A 84 2.18 -6.33 10.62
N TYR A 85 2.70 -5.68 9.58
CA TYR A 85 1.87 -5.24 8.45
C TYR A 85 1.37 -6.42 7.62
N GLY A 86 2.18 -7.46 7.47
CA GLY A 86 1.74 -8.70 6.84
C GLY A 86 0.57 -9.33 7.59
N ASP A 87 0.63 -9.36 8.92
CA ASP A 87 -0.44 -9.88 9.76
C ASP A 87 -1.75 -9.07 9.58
N VAL A 88 -1.65 -7.75 9.46
CA VAL A 88 -2.82 -6.89 9.21
C VAL A 88 -3.47 -7.26 7.88
N MET A 89 -2.68 -7.43 6.84
CA MET A 89 -3.18 -7.76 5.50
C MET A 89 -3.74 -9.18 5.47
N ALA A 90 -3.08 -10.12 6.12
CA ALA A 90 -3.54 -11.51 6.19
C ALA A 90 -4.88 -11.62 6.93
N ALA A 91 -5.09 -10.81 7.96
CA ALA A 91 -6.34 -10.80 8.72
C ALA A 91 -7.49 -10.16 7.93
N LYS A 92 -7.18 -9.17 7.08
CA LYS A 92 -8.21 -8.44 6.33
C LYS A 92 -8.68 -9.19 5.09
N TYR A 93 -7.76 -9.84 4.37
CA TYR A 93 -8.06 -10.46 3.07
C TYR A 93 -7.95 -11.97 3.15
N ASP A 94 -9.07 -12.63 2.88
CA ASP A 94 -9.14 -14.10 2.78
C ASP A 94 -8.81 -14.49 1.33
N TRP A 95 -7.52 -14.55 1.02
CA TRP A 95 -7.02 -14.77 -0.32
C TRP A 95 -5.93 -15.85 -0.30
N ASP A 96 -6.08 -16.87 -1.11
CA ASP A 96 -5.21 -18.06 -1.10
C ASP A 96 -4.03 -17.96 -2.07
N GLY A 97 -3.88 -16.84 -2.76
CA GLY A 97 -2.82 -16.66 -3.74
C GLY A 97 -3.35 -16.70 -5.18
N ASP A 98 -2.43 -16.50 -6.12
CA ASP A 98 -2.72 -16.52 -7.56
C ASP A 98 -1.87 -17.59 -8.23
N PRO A 99 -2.43 -18.79 -8.48
CA PRO A 99 -1.67 -19.88 -9.10
C PRO A 99 -1.16 -19.53 -10.50
N SER A 100 -1.83 -18.66 -11.23
CA SER A 100 -1.42 -18.30 -12.59
C SER A 100 -0.12 -17.50 -12.62
N SER A 101 0.13 -16.70 -11.60
CA SER A 101 1.35 -15.90 -11.46
C SER A 101 2.40 -16.56 -10.55
N GLY A 102 2.01 -17.61 -9.83
CA GLY A 102 2.86 -18.24 -8.82
C GLY A 102 2.95 -17.47 -7.50
N LEU A 103 2.15 -16.42 -7.33
CA LEU A 103 2.15 -15.61 -6.12
C LEU A 103 1.32 -16.28 -5.04
N THR A 104 1.96 -16.70 -3.95
CA THR A 104 1.29 -17.33 -2.82
C THR A 104 0.86 -16.29 -1.79
N ARG A 105 -0.06 -16.68 -0.90
CA ARG A 105 -0.47 -15.85 0.24
C ARG A 105 0.75 -15.47 1.10
N GLN A 106 1.62 -16.43 1.38
CA GLN A 106 2.83 -16.21 2.17
C GLN A 106 3.75 -15.18 1.51
N MET A 107 3.97 -15.31 0.21
CA MET A 107 4.82 -14.38 -0.52
C MET A 107 4.25 -12.97 -0.50
N TRP A 108 2.96 -12.82 -0.76
CA TRP A 108 2.32 -11.51 -0.79
C TRP A 108 2.28 -10.86 0.59
N CYS A 109 1.82 -11.58 1.60
CA CYS A 109 1.67 -11.01 2.93
C CYS A 109 3.01 -10.73 3.62
N TYR A 110 4.05 -11.55 3.38
CA TYR A 110 5.23 -11.53 4.22
C TYR A 110 6.57 -11.35 3.49
N GLU A 111 6.61 -11.43 2.16
CA GLU A 111 7.86 -11.38 1.41
C GLU A 111 7.90 -10.26 0.38
N ALA A 112 6.76 -9.88 -0.19
CA ALA A 112 6.69 -8.82 -1.19
C ALA A 112 6.99 -7.45 -0.56
N PRO A 113 7.49 -6.48 -1.35
CA PRO A 113 7.77 -5.14 -0.85
C PRO A 113 6.53 -4.44 -0.29
N VAL A 114 6.69 -3.78 0.85
CA VAL A 114 5.62 -3.02 1.51
C VAL A 114 5.97 -1.54 1.50
N ILE A 115 5.00 -0.74 1.09
CA ILE A 115 5.04 0.72 1.17
C ILE A 115 4.12 1.15 2.30
N ALA A 116 4.64 1.92 3.24
CA ALA A 116 3.85 2.54 4.30
C ALA A 116 3.67 4.02 3.99
N VAL A 117 2.45 4.52 4.16
CA VAL A 117 2.12 5.93 3.94
C VAL A 117 1.62 6.52 5.25
N SER A 118 2.22 7.63 5.66
CA SER A 118 1.89 8.32 6.90
C SER A 118 2.17 9.82 6.74
N ASN A 119 2.15 10.56 7.86
CA ASN A 119 2.38 12.02 7.87
C ASN A 119 1.37 12.78 6.99
N TRP A 120 0.09 12.56 7.31
CA TRP A 120 -1.04 13.06 6.54
C TRP A 120 -1.26 14.57 6.70
N ASN A 121 -1.67 15.19 5.66
CA ASN A 121 -2.20 16.54 5.66
C ASN A 121 -3.73 16.52 5.69
#